data_805b39d680c8a9236eee02109abcd519
#
_entry.id   805b39d680c8a9236eee02109abcd519
#
_cell.length_a   1.000
_cell.length_b   1.000
_cell.length_c   1.000
_cell.angle_alpha   90.00
_cell.angle_beta   90.00
_cell.angle_gamma   90.00
#
_symmetry.space_group_name_H-M   'P 1'
#
loop_
_entity.id
_entity.type
_entity.pdbx_description
1 polymer ?
#
loop_
_entity_poly.entity_id
_entity_poly.type
_entity_poly.pdbx_seq_one_letter_code
_entity_poly.pdbx_strand_id
1 'polypeptide(L)'
;STLAHVLMGHPAFEITHGEIDFLGKSIDEYDVFERARAGMFLSFQYPPSIPGVQVGNFLKKSVNNVRAENVKAREFRKELTAAMDKLEMDKSFLSRYVNDGFSGGEKKRLEMLQMMLLKPNLALLDETDSGLDIDALRLVAKGINETAENTGVLVITHYQRLLDLVKPDFVHAMIDGKFVKSGGPE
;
A
#
# COMPACT_ATOMS: atom_id res chain seq x y z
N SER A 1 -6.13 -2.37 10.28
CA SER A 1 -6.95 -1.64 11.27
C SER A 1 -8.34 -1.32 10.74
N THR A 2 -9.29 -1.05 11.65
CA THR A 2 -10.67 -0.67 11.26
C THR A 2 -10.68 0.57 10.37
N LEU A 3 -9.91 1.60 10.71
CA LEU A 3 -9.84 2.83 9.93
C LEU A 3 -9.42 2.57 8.47
N ALA A 4 -8.36 1.82 8.26
CA ALA A 4 -7.87 1.50 6.91
C ALA A 4 -8.91 0.73 6.09
N HIS A 5 -9.60 -0.23 6.71
CA HIS A 5 -10.65 -1.01 6.06
C HIS A 5 -11.88 -0.15 5.72
N VAL A 6 -12.33 0.72 6.61
CA VAL A 6 -13.44 1.65 6.35
C VAL A 6 -13.09 2.60 5.21
N LEU A 7 -11.90 3.22 5.26
CA LEU A 7 -11.43 4.09 4.18
C LEU A 7 -11.34 3.37 2.83
N MET A 8 -11.08 2.06 2.83
CA MET A 8 -11.03 1.26 1.60
C MET A 8 -12.38 0.65 1.20
N GLY A 9 -13.46 0.89 1.95
CA GLY A 9 -14.81 0.41 1.62
C GLY A 9 -15.01 -1.08 1.87
N HIS A 10 -14.35 -1.65 2.89
CA HIS A 10 -14.48 -3.07 3.20
C HIS A 10 -15.91 -3.41 3.62
N PRO A 11 -16.59 -4.41 3.00
CA PRO A 11 -18.03 -4.66 3.14
C PRO A 11 -18.46 -5.11 4.56
N ALA A 12 -17.53 -5.47 5.44
CA ALA A 12 -17.84 -5.82 6.82
C ALA A 12 -18.07 -4.59 7.73
N PHE A 13 -17.85 -3.37 7.22
CA PHE A 13 -18.00 -2.14 7.99
C PHE A 13 -19.02 -1.21 7.31
N GLU A 14 -19.89 -0.62 8.10
CA GLU A 14 -20.88 0.37 7.70
C GLU A 14 -20.52 1.73 8.33
N ILE A 15 -20.58 2.78 7.51
CA ILE A 15 -20.41 4.16 7.97
C ILE A 15 -21.78 4.65 8.43
N THR A 16 -21.96 4.79 9.76
CA THR A 16 -23.24 5.22 10.32
C THR A 16 -23.39 6.74 10.36
N HIS A 17 -22.29 7.48 10.40
CA HIS A 17 -22.26 8.95 10.43
C HIS A 17 -20.96 9.47 9.81
N GLY A 18 -21.02 10.67 9.25
CA GLY A 18 -19.89 11.29 8.57
C GLY A 18 -19.85 10.97 7.08
N GLU A 19 -18.86 11.50 6.40
CA GLU A 19 -18.65 11.35 4.95
C GLU A 19 -17.16 11.19 4.67
N ILE A 20 -16.83 10.56 3.54
CA ILE A 20 -15.44 10.42 3.07
C ILE A 20 -15.34 11.12 1.72
N ASP A 21 -14.59 12.23 1.71
CA ASP A 21 -14.23 12.92 0.48
C ASP A 21 -12.84 12.52 0.03
N PHE A 22 -12.71 12.16 -1.26
CA PHE A 22 -11.43 11.84 -1.88
C PHE A 22 -11.29 12.59 -3.20
N LEU A 23 -10.26 13.41 -3.34
CA LEU A 23 -10.00 14.27 -4.49
C LEU A 23 -11.23 15.16 -4.88
N GLY A 24 -11.93 15.68 -3.86
CA GLY A 24 -13.09 16.56 -4.01
C GLY A 24 -14.37 15.85 -4.43
N LYS A 25 -14.46 14.55 -4.23
CA LYS A 25 -15.67 13.75 -4.50
C LYS A 25 -15.98 12.86 -3.30
N SER A 26 -17.26 12.77 -2.91
CA SER A 26 -17.69 11.74 -1.97
C SER A 26 -17.46 10.35 -2.59
N ILE A 27 -16.93 9.45 -1.77
CA ILE A 27 -16.68 8.05 -2.15
C ILE A 27 -17.45 7.07 -1.25
N ASP A 28 -18.45 7.55 -0.52
CA ASP A 28 -19.21 6.71 0.43
C ASP A 28 -19.86 5.51 -0.28
N GLU A 29 -20.43 5.74 -1.45
CA GLU A 29 -21.08 4.70 -2.28
C GLU A 29 -20.09 3.83 -3.08
N TYR A 30 -18.79 4.18 -3.09
CA TYR A 30 -17.80 3.44 -3.88
C TYR A 30 -17.47 2.13 -3.20
N ASP A 31 -17.50 1.04 -3.95
CA ASP A 31 -16.97 -0.24 -3.49
C ASP A 31 -15.42 -0.27 -3.47
N VAL A 32 -14.84 -1.34 -2.95
CA VAL A 32 -13.37 -1.52 -2.85
C VAL A 32 -12.68 -1.36 -4.21
N PHE A 33 -13.31 -1.88 -5.27
CA PHE A 33 -12.74 -1.83 -6.61
C PHE A 33 -12.78 -0.40 -7.19
N GLU A 34 -13.87 0.31 -6.97
CA GLU A 34 -14.02 1.71 -7.41
C GLU A 34 -13.05 2.63 -6.68
N ARG A 35 -12.86 2.44 -5.36
CA ARG A 35 -11.84 3.16 -4.56
C ARG A 35 -10.42 2.88 -5.05
N ALA A 36 -10.11 1.63 -5.38
CA ALA A 36 -8.81 1.28 -5.97
C ALA A 36 -8.60 1.96 -7.33
N ARG A 37 -9.62 2.00 -8.19
CA ARG A 37 -9.56 2.70 -9.49
C ARG A 37 -9.52 4.22 -9.35
N ALA A 38 -10.10 4.78 -8.29
CA ALA A 38 -9.97 6.20 -7.97
C ALA A 38 -8.54 6.58 -7.53
N GLY A 39 -7.69 5.60 -7.27
CA GLY A 39 -6.29 5.80 -6.90
C GLY A 39 -6.00 5.59 -5.42
N MET A 40 -6.80 4.81 -4.72
CA MET A 40 -6.51 4.39 -3.35
C MET A 40 -5.80 3.03 -3.34
N PHE A 41 -4.85 2.86 -2.44
CA PHE A 41 -4.10 1.61 -2.24
C PHE A 41 -4.10 1.23 -0.77
N LEU A 42 -4.24 -0.07 -0.47
CA LEU A 42 -4.14 -0.60 0.88
C LEU A 42 -3.03 -1.66 0.95
N SER A 43 -2.05 -1.45 1.83
CA SER A 43 -1.13 -2.50 2.29
C SER A 43 -1.74 -3.18 3.50
N PHE A 44 -1.97 -4.48 3.39
CA PHE A 44 -2.63 -5.27 4.43
C PHE A 44 -1.67 -5.61 5.58
N GLN A 45 -2.18 -5.69 6.79
CA GLN A 45 -1.43 -6.24 7.93
C GLN A 45 -0.97 -7.68 7.61
N TYR A 46 -1.87 -8.50 7.06
CA TYR A 46 -1.61 -9.88 6.63
C TYR A 46 -2.00 -10.08 5.16
N PRO A 47 -1.06 -9.87 4.22
CA PRO A 47 -1.36 -10.05 2.79
C PRO A 47 -1.77 -11.50 2.48
N PRO A 48 -2.93 -11.71 1.84
CA PRO A 48 -3.40 -13.05 1.50
C PRO A 48 -2.53 -13.70 0.41
N SER A 49 -2.45 -15.03 0.43
CA SER A 49 -1.86 -15.81 -0.66
C SER A 49 -2.89 -16.07 -1.76
N ILE A 50 -2.44 -16.06 -3.01
CA ILE A 50 -3.27 -16.39 -4.18
C ILE A 50 -2.57 -17.52 -4.96
N PRO A 51 -2.79 -18.79 -4.55
CA PRO A 51 -2.19 -19.93 -5.24
C PRO A 51 -2.59 -20.00 -6.71
N GLY A 52 -1.64 -20.38 -7.57
CA GLY A 52 -1.88 -20.48 -9.01
C GLY A 52 -1.79 -19.15 -9.78
N VAL A 53 -1.75 -18.02 -9.12
CA VAL A 53 -1.62 -16.69 -9.77
C VAL A 53 -0.18 -16.22 -9.67
N GLN A 54 0.54 -16.18 -10.79
CA GLN A 54 1.92 -15.69 -10.82
C GLN A 54 2.00 -14.18 -10.56
N VAL A 55 3.00 -13.76 -9.78
CA VAL A 55 3.27 -12.36 -9.42
C VAL A 55 3.35 -11.46 -10.66
N GLY A 56 4.09 -11.85 -11.70
CA GLY A 56 4.23 -11.04 -12.91
C GLY A 56 2.91 -10.80 -13.64
N ASN A 57 2.05 -11.82 -13.73
CA ASN A 57 0.73 -11.70 -14.35
C ASN A 57 -0.23 -10.86 -13.49
N PHE A 58 -0.19 -11.05 -12.17
CA PHE A 58 -0.96 -10.28 -11.22
C PHE A 58 -0.64 -8.79 -11.32
N LEU A 59 0.64 -8.42 -11.24
CA LEU A 59 1.09 -7.03 -11.31
C LEU A 59 0.67 -6.36 -12.63
N LYS A 60 0.86 -7.05 -13.76
CA LYS A 60 0.47 -6.51 -15.07
C LYS A 60 -1.03 -6.26 -15.16
N LYS A 61 -1.85 -7.20 -14.69
CA LYS A 61 -3.31 -7.06 -14.68
C LYS A 61 -3.75 -5.95 -13.74
N SER A 62 -3.17 -5.85 -12.53
CA SER A 62 -3.49 -4.80 -11.57
C SER A 62 -3.19 -3.41 -12.15
N VAL A 63 -2.02 -3.21 -12.73
CA VAL A 63 -1.65 -1.93 -13.37
C VAL A 63 -2.62 -1.56 -14.50
N ASN A 64 -2.97 -2.50 -15.37
CA ASN A 64 -3.89 -2.23 -16.48
C ASN A 64 -5.34 -1.95 -16.03
N ASN A 65 -5.76 -2.46 -14.86
CA ASN A 65 -7.11 -2.24 -14.34
C ASN A 65 -7.23 -0.95 -13.51
N VAL A 66 -6.14 -0.52 -12.88
CA VAL A 66 -6.14 0.66 -12.00
C VAL A 66 -5.75 1.94 -12.74
N ARG A 67 -4.72 1.87 -13.60
CA ARG A 67 -4.32 3.03 -14.39
C ARG A 67 -5.32 3.29 -15.52
N ALA A 68 -5.65 4.55 -15.76
CA ALA A 68 -6.62 4.97 -16.79
C ALA A 68 -6.22 4.56 -18.22
N GLU A 69 -4.93 4.39 -18.47
CA GLU A 69 -4.39 3.99 -19.77
C GLU A 69 -3.69 2.63 -19.70
N ASN A 70 -3.90 1.81 -20.72
CA ASN A 70 -3.19 0.55 -20.86
C ASN A 70 -1.69 0.79 -21.07
N VAL A 71 -0.90 0.43 -20.08
CA VAL A 71 0.57 0.58 -20.14
C VAL A 71 1.15 -0.42 -21.16
N LYS A 72 1.91 0.09 -22.13
CA LYS A 72 2.57 -0.77 -23.12
C LYS A 72 3.50 -1.78 -22.46
N ALA A 73 3.58 -2.99 -22.99
CA ALA A 73 4.35 -4.08 -22.39
C ALA A 73 5.84 -3.72 -22.15
N ARG A 74 6.44 -2.93 -23.04
CA ARG A 74 7.83 -2.47 -22.91
C ARG A 74 8.00 -1.49 -21.75
N GLU A 75 7.07 -0.56 -21.60
CA GLU A 75 7.05 0.44 -20.53
C GLU A 75 6.81 -0.22 -19.17
N PHE A 76 5.80 -1.07 -19.06
CA PHE A 76 5.55 -1.86 -17.86
C PHE A 76 6.79 -2.66 -17.42
N ARG A 77 7.46 -3.33 -18.37
CA ARG A 77 8.68 -4.11 -18.06
C ARG A 77 9.81 -3.23 -17.55
N LYS A 78 9.97 -2.02 -18.10
CA LYS A 78 10.97 -1.05 -17.65
C LYS A 78 10.67 -0.57 -16.23
N GLU A 79 9.43 -0.17 -15.95
CA GLU A 79 8.99 0.27 -14.61
C GLU A 79 9.12 -0.86 -13.59
N LEU A 80 8.66 -2.07 -13.94
CA LEU A 80 8.76 -3.24 -13.09
C LEU A 80 10.20 -3.57 -12.71
N THR A 81 11.12 -3.60 -13.68
CA THR A 81 12.54 -3.88 -13.40
C THR A 81 13.13 -2.81 -12.50
N ALA A 82 12.91 -1.53 -12.78
CA ALA A 82 13.42 -0.44 -11.95
C ALA A 82 12.88 -0.49 -10.50
N ALA A 83 11.60 -0.80 -10.32
CA ALA A 83 11.01 -0.94 -8.98
C ALA A 83 11.54 -2.17 -8.22
N MET A 84 11.72 -3.30 -8.91
CA MET A 84 12.33 -4.51 -8.33
C MET A 84 13.77 -4.27 -7.89
N ASP A 85 14.58 -3.60 -8.72
CA ASP A 85 15.98 -3.28 -8.40
C ASP A 85 16.05 -2.41 -7.13
N LYS A 86 15.15 -1.42 -6.98
CA LYS A 86 15.07 -0.56 -5.79
C LYS A 86 14.72 -1.30 -4.51
N LEU A 87 13.88 -2.35 -4.63
CA LEU A 87 13.43 -3.18 -3.53
C LEU A 87 14.30 -4.43 -3.31
N GLU A 88 15.41 -4.55 -4.05
CA GLU A 88 16.32 -5.70 -4.00
C GLU A 88 15.58 -7.04 -4.19
N MET A 89 14.64 -7.06 -5.15
CA MET A 89 13.86 -8.25 -5.48
C MET A 89 14.43 -8.96 -6.69
N ASP A 90 14.71 -10.27 -6.53
CA ASP A 90 15.15 -11.10 -7.65
C ASP A 90 14.04 -11.35 -8.65
N LYS A 91 14.40 -11.42 -9.94
CA LYS A 91 13.42 -11.63 -11.03
C LYS A 91 12.68 -12.95 -10.98
N SER A 92 13.21 -13.96 -10.29
CA SER A 92 12.52 -15.25 -10.05
C SER A 92 11.20 -15.09 -9.30
N PHE A 93 11.04 -14.00 -8.51
CA PHE A 93 9.76 -13.69 -7.85
C PHE A 93 8.58 -13.59 -8.82
N LEU A 94 8.81 -13.13 -10.05
CA LEU A 94 7.75 -12.94 -11.04
C LEU A 94 7.07 -14.25 -11.47
N SER A 95 7.75 -15.37 -11.36
CA SER A 95 7.22 -16.70 -11.66
C SER A 95 6.60 -17.42 -10.47
N ARG A 96 6.83 -16.93 -9.23
CA ARG A 96 6.21 -17.48 -8.02
C ARG A 96 4.74 -17.06 -7.93
N TYR A 97 3.95 -17.79 -7.17
CA TYR A 97 2.56 -17.41 -6.90
C TYR A 97 2.49 -16.32 -5.82
N VAL A 98 1.49 -15.43 -5.96
CA VAL A 98 1.34 -14.26 -5.08
C VAL A 98 1.26 -14.69 -3.62
N ASN A 99 2.24 -14.27 -2.82
CA ASN A 99 2.38 -14.54 -1.39
C ASN A 99 2.41 -16.01 -0.96
N ASP A 100 2.46 -16.95 -1.91
CA ASP A 100 2.50 -18.38 -1.62
C ASP A 100 3.91 -18.80 -1.24
N GLY A 101 4.09 -19.27 0.00
CA GLY A 101 5.40 -19.60 0.57
C GLY A 101 6.35 -18.42 0.74
N PHE A 102 5.83 -17.17 0.74
CA PHE A 102 6.66 -15.99 0.98
C PHE A 102 6.89 -15.78 2.47
N SER A 103 8.10 -15.35 2.83
CA SER A 103 8.40 -14.80 4.16
C SER A 103 7.65 -13.49 4.40
N GLY A 104 7.56 -13.04 5.65
CA GLY A 104 6.96 -11.74 5.99
C GLY A 104 7.58 -10.57 5.21
N GLY A 105 8.92 -10.51 5.17
CA GLY A 105 9.65 -9.49 4.42
C GLY A 105 9.42 -9.56 2.91
N GLU A 106 9.34 -10.76 2.33
CA GLU A 106 9.01 -10.94 0.90
C GLU A 106 7.60 -10.45 0.56
N LYS A 107 6.61 -10.75 1.42
CA LYS A 107 5.23 -10.25 1.26
C LYS A 107 5.18 -8.74 1.28
N LYS A 108 5.86 -8.11 2.23
CA LYS A 108 5.89 -6.64 2.34
C LYS A 108 6.62 -5.98 1.18
N ARG A 109 7.73 -6.55 0.71
CA ARG A 109 8.39 -6.07 -0.52
C ARG A 109 7.48 -6.17 -1.74
N LEU A 110 6.70 -7.25 -1.87
CA LEU A 110 5.72 -7.37 -2.95
C LEU A 110 4.61 -6.32 -2.84
N GLU A 111 4.14 -5.96 -1.64
CA GLU A 111 3.19 -4.85 -1.46
C GLU A 111 3.79 -3.50 -1.84
N MET A 112 5.06 -3.23 -1.45
CA MET A 112 5.76 -2.01 -1.90
C MET A 112 5.92 -1.98 -3.42
N LEU A 113 6.25 -3.11 -4.04
CA LEU A 113 6.32 -3.23 -5.50
C LEU A 113 4.97 -2.90 -6.17
N GLN A 114 3.86 -3.41 -5.61
CA GLN A 114 2.52 -3.07 -6.08
C GLN A 114 2.26 -1.55 -5.96
N MET A 115 2.52 -0.96 -4.81
CA MET A 115 2.32 0.47 -4.56
C MET A 115 3.11 1.33 -5.55
N MET A 116 4.41 1.04 -5.74
CA MET A 116 5.27 1.76 -6.69
C MET A 116 4.78 1.64 -8.14
N LEU A 117 4.25 0.49 -8.53
CA LEU A 117 3.74 0.26 -9.89
C LEU A 117 2.34 0.84 -10.09
N LEU A 118 1.47 0.80 -9.10
CA LEU A 118 0.11 1.33 -9.20
C LEU A 118 0.07 2.85 -9.16
N LYS A 119 1.06 3.50 -8.52
CA LYS A 119 1.17 4.97 -8.38
C LYS A 119 -0.14 5.57 -7.85
N PRO A 120 -0.59 5.17 -6.66
CA PRO A 120 -1.86 5.65 -6.10
C PRO A 120 -1.79 7.14 -5.77
N ASN A 121 -2.95 7.78 -5.62
CA ASN A 121 -3.06 9.14 -5.06
C ASN A 121 -3.03 9.10 -3.52
N LEU A 122 -3.49 7.99 -2.93
CA LEU A 122 -3.45 7.75 -1.48
C LEU A 122 -3.06 6.29 -1.21
N ALA A 123 -2.03 6.10 -0.40
CA ALA A 123 -1.62 4.79 0.13
C ALA A 123 -1.96 4.69 1.62
N LEU A 124 -2.73 3.67 1.97
CA LEU A 124 -3.06 3.30 3.35
C LEU A 124 -2.15 2.15 3.75
N LEU A 125 -1.24 2.37 4.70
CA LEU A 125 -0.24 1.40 5.14
C LEU A 125 -0.57 0.93 6.57
N ASP A 126 -1.16 -0.26 6.68
CA ASP A 126 -1.65 -0.79 7.94
C ASP A 126 -0.64 -1.76 8.55
N GLU A 127 0.06 -1.31 9.59
CA GLU A 127 1.11 -2.07 10.31
C GLU A 127 2.13 -2.74 9.37
N THR A 128 2.57 -2.01 8.35
CA THR A 128 3.47 -2.52 7.30
C THR A 128 4.85 -2.91 7.82
N ASP A 129 5.21 -2.45 9.01
CA ASP A 129 6.46 -2.72 9.72
C ASP A 129 6.40 -3.91 10.70
N SER A 130 5.22 -4.50 10.89
CA SER A 130 5.05 -5.60 11.85
C SER A 130 5.80 -6.86 11.42
N GLY A 131 6.59 -7.43 12.35
CA GLY A 131 7.32 -8.68 12.15
C GLY A 131 8.49 -8.61 11.17
N LEU A 132 8.94 -7.41 10.77
CA LEU A 132 10.08 -7.23 9.90
C LEU A 132 11.40 -7.14 10.69
N ASP A 133 12.45 -7.74 10.12
CA ASP A 133 13.82 -7.43 10.51
C ASP A 133 14.23 -6.02 10.01
N ILE A 134 15.38 -5.55 10.46
CA ILE A 134 15.83 -4.17 10.17
C ILE A 134 16.11 -3.94 8.68
N ASP A 135 16.56 -4.96 7.95
CA ASP A 135 16.89 -4.83 6.53
C ASP A 135 15.62 -4.79 5.69
N ALA A 136 14.65 -5.67 5.96
CA ALA A 136 13.33 -5.62 5.34
C ALA A 136 12.61 -4.30 5.65
N LEU A 137 12.71 -3.79 6.89
CA LEU A 137 12.14 -2.51 7.29
C LEU A 137 12.72 -1.33 6.50
N ARG A 138 14.05 -1.32 6.28
CA ARG A 138 14.72 -0.29 5.47
C ARG A 138 14.23 -0.29 4.02
N LEU A 139 14.05 -1.48 3.43
CA LEU A 139 13.54 -1.60 2.06
C LEU A 139 12.08 -1.14 1.94
N VAL A 140 11.26 -1.47 2.93
CA VAL A 140 9.87 -0.97 3.01
C VAL A 140 9.86 0.54 3.14
N ALA A 141 10.63 1.11 4.06
CA ALA A 141 10.74 2.56 4.24
C ALA A 141 11.22 3.28 2.97
N LYS A 142 12.17 2.69 2.23
CA LYS A 142 12.61 3.20 0.94
C LYS A 142 11.48 3.25 -0.08
N GLY A 143 10.70 2.17 -0.19
CA GLY A 143 9.52 2.13 -1.07
C GLY A 143 8.47 3.17 -0.71
N ILE A 144 8.23 3.39 0.61
CA ILE A 144 7.32 4.44 1.10
C ILE A 144 7.83 5.83 0.72
N ASN A 145 9.07 6.15 1.03
CA ASN A 145 9.65 7.48 0.77
C ASN A 145 9.64 7.83 -0.72
N GLU A 146 9.97 6.89 -1.60
CA GLU A 146 9.90 7.11 -3.04
C GLU A 146 8.49 7.33 -3.57
N THR A 147 7.51 6.65 -2.98
CA THR A 147 6.11 6.81 -3.38
C THR A 147 5.54 8.12 -2.84
N ALA A 148 5.92 8.52 -1.62
CA ALA A 148 5.41 9.72 -0.94
C ALA A 148 5.74 11.03 -1.66
N GLU A 149 6.69 11.06 -2.61
CA GLU A 149 6.98 12.24 -3.42
C GLU A 149 5.76 12.72 -4.23
N ASN A 150 4.85 11.82 -4.60
CA ASN A 150 3.69 12.11 -5.45
C ASN A 150 2.38 11.48 -4.95
N THR A 151 2.38 10.92 -3.74
CA THR A 151 1.28 10.16 -3.16
C THR A 151 1.04 10.60 -1.73
N GLY A 152 -0.20 10.87 -1.34
CA GLY A 152 -0.57 10.97 0.07
C GLY A 152 -0.37 9.60 0.75
N VAL A 153 0.34 9.57 1.87
CA VAL A 153 0.60 8.31 2.59
C VAL A 153 0.05 8.41 4.01
N LEU A 154 -0.88 7.53 4.35
CA LEU A 154 -1.37 7.34 5.71
C LEU A 154 -0.74 6.06 6.28
N VAL A 155 0.17 6.23 7.25
CA VAL A 155 0.80 5.10 7.95
C VAL A 155 0.09 4.90 9.27
N ILE A 156 -0.39 3.68 9.52
CA ILE A 156 -0.90 3.24 10.82
C ILE A 156 0.13 2.29 11.41
N THR A 157 0.77 2.71 12.48
CA THR A 157 1.79 1.92 13.17
C THR A 157 1.80 2.22 14.66
N HIS A 158 2.28 1.26 15.43
CA HIS A 158 2.58 1.43 16.85
C HIS A 158 4.10 1.30 17.14
N TYR A 159 4.92 1.23 16.08
CA TYR A 159 6.38 1.12 16.17
C TYR A 159 7.08 2.40 15.73
N GLN A 160 7.88 2.95 16.60
CA GLN A 160 8.68 4.14 16.31
C GLN A 160 9.74 3.88 15.22
N ARG A 161 10.25 2.65 15.10
CA ARG A 161 11.30 2.29 14.15
C ARG A 161 11.01 2.67 12.70
N LEU A 162 9.75 2.59 12.27
CA LEU A 162 9.35 3.00 10.93
C LEU A 162 9.41 4.54 10.80
N LEU A 163 8.96 5.26 11.82
CA LEU A 163 8.94 6.74 11.83
C LEU A 163 10.36 7.34 11.83
N ASP A 164 11.35 6.61 12.32
CA ASP A 164 12.77 7.03 12.23
C ASP A 164 13.28 7.01 10.78
N LEU A 165 12.68 6.18 9.92
CA LEU A 165 13.06 5.99 8.51
C LEU A 165 12.14 6.73 7.54
N VAL A 166 10.87 6.92 7.92
CA VAL A 166 9.85 7.62 7.14
C VAL A 166 9.35 8.79 7.98
N LYS A 167 9.85 10.00 7.67
CA LYS A 167 9.48 11.20 8.44
C LYS A 167 8.08 11.66 8.05
N PRO A 168 7.10 11.62 8.96
CA PRO A 168 5.76 12.10 8.68
C PRO A 168 5.71 13.62 8.72
N ASP A 169 4.82 14.24 7.94
CA ASP A 169 4.51 15.68 8.03
C ASP A 169 3.58 15.94 9.23
N PHE A 170 2.67 15.00 9.51
CA PHE A 170 1.69 15.08 10.60
C PHE A 170 1.62 13.76 11.36
N VAL A 171 1.39 13.86 12.66
CA VAL A 171 1.17 12.72 13.56
C VAL A 171 -0.14 12.89 14.30
N HIS A 172 -0.95 11.84 14.31
CA HIS A 172 -2.24 11.80 14.99
C HIS A 172 -2.25 10.63 15.96
N ALA A 173 -2.44 10.90 17.24
CA ALA A 173 -2.64 9.86 18.26
C ALA A 173 -4.12 9.51 18.35
N MET A 174 -4.45 8.22 18.18
CA MET A 174 -5.81 7.69 18.30
C MET A 174 -5.93 6.76 19.50
N ILE A 175 -6.95 6.99 20.34
CA ILE A 175 -7.29 6.15 21.48
C ILE A 175 -8.81 5.89 21.43
N ASP A 176 -9.22 4.63 21.53
CA ASP A 176 -10.63 4.22 21.51
C ASP A 176 -11.42 4.82 20.33
N GLY A 177 -10.80 4.83 19.13
CA GLY A 177 -11.43 5.32 17.93
C GLY A 177 -11.51 6.86 17.79
N LYS A 178 -10.89 7.62 18.71
CA LYS A 178 -10.89 9.08 18.70
C LYS A 178 -9.47 9.63 18.56
N PHE A 179 -9.31 10.67 17.74
CA PHE A 179 -8.07 11.44 17.72
C PHE A 179 -7.97 12.30 18.98
N VAL A 180 -7.00 11.99 19.84
CA VAL A 180 -6.78 12.69 21.13
C VAL A 180 -5.72 13.76 21.02
N LYS A 181 -4.80 13.67 20.06
CA LYS A 181 -3.75 14.65 19.79
C LYS A 181 -3.39 14.63 18.31
N SER A 182 -3.14 15.80 17.76
CA SER A 182 -2.64 15.99 16.39
C SER A 182 -1.54 17.05 16.39
N GLY A 183 -0.49 16.84 15.61
CA GLY A 183 0.64 17.79 15.56
C GLY A 183 1.64 17.45 14.48
N GLY A 184 2.75 18.17 14.43
CA GLY A 184 3.92 17.85 13.64
C GLY A 184 4.73 16.68 14.23
N PRO A 185 5.86 16.35 13.60
CA PRO A 185 6.69 15.18 13.98
C PRO A 185 7.52 15.39 15.27
N GLU A 186 7.38 16.50 16.01
CA GLU A 186 8.09 16.80 17.26
C GLU A 186 7.46 16.16 18.50
#